data_b3f118bda57011cbebab2bfce563c307
#
_entry.id   b3f118bda57011cbebab2bfce563c307
#
_cell.length_a   1.000
_cell.length_b   1.000
_cell.length_c   1.000
_cell.angle_alpha   90.00
_cell.angle_beta   90.00
_cell.angle_gamma   90.00
#
_symmetry.space_group_name_H-M   'P 1'
#
loop_
_entity.id
_entity.type
_entity.pdbx_description
1 polymer ?
#
loop_
_entity_poly.entity_id
_entity_poly.type
_entity_poly.pdbx_seq_one_letter_code
_entity_poly.pdbx_strand_id
1 'polypeptide(L)'
;MKRLILLLTLATIGLPNTFAQNETGFTGNGYYRIKNFVTERYIYVTDNKDYYDKSHDKEDFQAIQLWKDISQAVFSPASVIYIELISGTNDNGTFDLKAQNTAVHALTGYYVNVRKQRDGTYEVSASAHGVTKYLSDDEHSSSALGMMGTGSTGNYRKWTVDKITTDHASNYVGIKPTIELGGLYYAPYYVSYPFKAASPGMNIYYVDKVVSHYATLKKIEGEVPGDTPVLIECTSNDPSQNRLELLASSSAKASDNLLKGVFYCNGKRPAESVDAYTKFDAATMRVFDVVDGKLVLTDTPQAERITSLSTGKIFDPETFKYKDVYSDCLTANTSYLTANAETASELLVVLPGMGINDVKKGSNPMAAGVYSLSGTQLRQTNDLEGLPAGLYIVGGKKTVIK
;
A
#
# COMPACT_ATOMS: atom_id res chain seq x y z
N MET A 1 -29.63 -59.79 -35.35
CA MET A 1 -28.78 -59.20 -34.30
C MET A 1 -28.68 -57.73 -34.53
N LYS A 2 -29.49 -56.93 -33.85
CA LYS A 2 -29.49 -55.46 -33.96
C LYS A 2 -28.58 -54.93 -32.84
N ARG A 3 -27.48 -54.27 -33.20
CA ARG A 3 -26.61 -53.58 -32.25
C ARG A 3 -27.20 -52.18 -32.00
N LEU A 4 -27.57 -51.93 -30.75
CA LEU A 4 -28.01 -50.64 -30.23
C LEU A 4 -26.77 -49.84 -29.87
N ILE A 5 -26.53 -48.75 -30.60
CA ILE A 5 -25.45 -47.80 -30.26
C ILE A 5 -26.07 -46.73 -29.34
N LEU A 6 -25.66 -46.76 -28.09
CA LEU A 6 -26.04 -45.76 -27.10
C LEU A 6 -25.10 -44.53 -27.25
N LEU A 7 -25.60 -43.44 -27.81
CA LEU A 7 -24.89 -42.15 -27.84
C LEU A 7 -25.04 -41.47 -26.46
N LEU A 8 -23.95 -41.44 -25.72
CA LEU A 8 -23.86 -40.64 -24.49
C LEU A 8 -23.54 -39.23 -24.86
N THR A 9 -24.53 -38.32 -24.89
CA THR A 9 -24.32 -36.90 -25.00
C THR A 9 -23.89 -36.35 -23.65
N LEU A 10 -22.60 -36.00 -23.53
CA LEU A 10 -22.07 -35.30 -22.39
C LEU A 10 -22.55 -33.83 -22.51
N ALA A 11 -23.58 -33.48 -21.75
CA ALA A 11 -23.96 -32.08 -21.56
C ALA A 11 -22.90 -31.42 -20.68
N THR A 12 -21.97 -30.70 -21.26
CA THR A 12 -21.13 -29.75 -20.55
C THR A 12 -22.03 -28.58 -20.12
N ILE A 13 -22.44 -28.61 -18.86
CA ILE A 13 -23.04 -27.45 -18.21
C ILE A 13 -21.91 -26.45 -18.08
N GLY A 14 -21.80 -25.58 -19.10
CA GLY A 14 -21.00 -24.36 -19.00
C GLY A 14 -21.57 -23.49 -17.88
N LEU A 15 -20.92 -23.49 -16.74
CA LEU A 15 -21.16 -22.45 -15.74
C LEU A 15 -20.86 -21.11 -16.46
N PRO A 16 -21.80 -20.16 -16.48
CA PRO A 16 -21.47 -18.85 -16.97
C PRO A 16 -20.36 -18.30 -16.07
N ASN A 17 -19.16 -18.14 -16.61
CA ASN A 17 -18.18 -17.24 -16.03
C ASN A 17 -18.79 -15.84 -16.11
N THR A 18 -19.56 -15.47 -15.12
CA THR A 18 -19.90 -14.08 -14.88
C THR A 18 -18.60 -13.42 -14.44
N PHE A 19 -17.74 -13.07 -15.42
CA PHE A 19 -16.78 -12.01 -15.19
C PHE A 19 -17.62 -10.81 -14.78
N ALA A 20 -17.43 -10.33 -13.54
CA ALA A 20 -18.05 -9.11 -13.10
C ALA A 20 -17.80 -8.06 -14.20
N GLN A 21 -18.86 -7.49 -14.74
CA GLN A 21 -18.74 -6.42 -15.72
C GLN A 21 -17.95 -5.32 -15.03
N ASN A 22 -16.77 -4.99 -15.57
CA ASN A 22 -15.95 -3.93 -15.03
C ASN A 22 -16.80 -2.67 -14.94
N GLU A 23 -17.08 -2.20 -13.73
CA GLU A 23 -17.81 -0.96 -13.51
C GLU A 23 -16.92 0.20 -13.95
N THR A 24 -17.08 0.63 -15.20
CA THR A 24 -16.41 1.82 -15.74
C THR A 24 -17.25 3.05 -15.45
N GLY A 25 -16.58 4.11 -15.03
CA GLY A 25 -17.21 5.37 -14.67
C GLY A 25 -17.53 5.50 -13.17
N PHE A 26 -18.10 6.63 -12.82
CA PHE A 26 -18.53 6.89 -11.45
C PHE A 26 -19.84 6.14 -11.17
N THR A 27 -19.79 5.19 -10.26
CA THR A 27 -20.94 4.35 -9.87
C THR A 27 -21.39 4.60 -8.43
N GLY A 28 -20.91 5.68 -7.83
CA GLY A 28 -21.20 6.09 -6.45
C GLY A 28 -19.93 6.37 -5.66
N ASN A 29 -20.07 6.72 -4.40
CA ASN A 29 -18.93 6.95 -3.52
C ASN A 29 -18.05 5.71 -3.42
N GLY A 30 -16.73 5.87 -3.44
CA GLY A 30 -15.81 4.74 -3.36
C GLY A 30 -14.40 5.07 -3.83
N TYR A 31 -13.61 4.02 -3.99
CA TYR A 31 -12.21 4.11 -4.40
C TYR A 31 -12.06 3.83 -5.88
N TYR A 32 -11.32 4.70 -6.54
CA TYR A 32 -11.16 4.69 -8.00
C TYR A 32 -9.71 4.92 -8.39
N ARG A 33 -9.37 4.50 -9.62
CA ARG A 33 -8.24 5.04 -10.37
C ARG A 33 -8.74 5.87 -11.53
N ILE A 34 -8.04 6.96 -11.79
CA ILE A 34 -8.37 7.91 -12.84
C ILE A 34 -7.23 7.88 -13.86
N LYS A 35 -7.54 7.61 -15.10
CA LYS A 35 -6.58 7.47 -16.20
C LYS A 35 -6.90 8.44 -17.31
N ASN A 36 -5.89 9.13 -17.85
CA ASN A 36 -6.07 9.96 -19.04
C ASN A 36 -6.41 9.09 -20.25
N PHE A 37 -7.39 9.51 -21.03
CA PHE A 37 -7.90 8.75 -22.17
C PHE A 37 -6.88 8.63 -23.33
N VAL A 38 -6.05 9.66 -23.53
CA VAL A 38 -5.08 9.71 -24.63
C VAL A 38 -3.72 9.17 -24.24
N THR A 39 -3.20 9.65 -23.12
CA THR A 39 -1.83 9.30 -22.69
C THR A 39 -1.77 7.98 -21.95
N GLU A 40 -2.94 7.45 -21.54
CA GLU A 40 -3.08 6.24 -20.72
C GLU A 40 -2.36 6.30 -19.37
N ARG A 41 -1.98 7.49 -18.92
CA ARG A 41 -1.31 7.70 -17.62
C ARG A 41 -2.33 7.79 -16.48
N TYR A 42 -2.02 7.14 -15.39
CA TYR A 42 -2.81 7.16 -14.16
C TYR A 42 -2.43 8.34 -13.28
N ILE A 43 -3.43 8.95 -12.66
CA ILE A 43 -3.21 9.92 -11.59
C ILE A 43 -2.65 9.18 -10.39
N TYR A 44 -1.58 9.71 -9.82
CA TYR A 44 -1.19 9.41 -8.46
C TYR A 44 -0.91 10.71 -7.71
N VAL A 45 -1.22 10.71 -6.44
CA VAL A 45 -1.13 11.90 -5.60
C VAL A 45 0.07 11.78 -4.68
N THR A 46 0.89 12.79 -4.71
CA THR A 46 2.08 12.89 -3.89
C THR A 46 1.95 14.05 -2.93
N ASP A 47 2.79 14.09 -1.94
CA ASP A 47 2.90 15.22 -1.04
C ASP A 47 3.88 16.30 -1.56
N ASN A 48 4.10 16.33 -2.87
CA ASN A 48 5.01 17.30 -3.49
C ASN A 48 4.43 18.71 -3.39
N LYS A 49 5.01 19.52 -2.52
CA LYS A 49 4.67 20.94 -2.31
C LYS A 49 5.31 21.89 -3.35
N ASP A 50 5.96 21.39 -4.40
CA ASP A 50 6.57 22.21 -5.47
C ASP A 50 5.55 23.11 -6.19
N TYR A 51 4.26 22.82 -5.99
CA TYR A 51 3.13 23.58 -6.56
C TYR A 51 2.46 24.52 -5.57
N TYR A 52 3.05 24.69 -4.44
CA TYR A 52 2.56 25.68 -3.51
C TYR A 52 2.74 27.08 -4.11
N ASP A 53 1.64 27.75 -4.41
CA ASP A 53 1.66 29.17 -4.67
C ASP A 53 1.98 29.87 -3.35
N LYS A 54 3.13 30.55 -3.30
CA LYS A 54 3.61 31.31 -2.14
C LYS A 54 2.59 32.36 -1.63
N SER A 55 1.54 32.64 -2.41
CA SER A 55 0.47 33.60 -2.05
C SER A 55 -0.63 33.00 -1.17
N HIS A 56 -0.68 31.68 -1.00
CA HIS A 56 -1.69 31.00 -0.18
C HIS A 56 -1.03 30.34 1.02
N ASP A 57 -1.22 30.92 2.18
CA ASP A 57 -0.68 30.46 3.45
C ASP A 57 -1.15 29.04 3.79
N LYS A 58 -0.19 28.14 3.94
CA LYS A 58 -0.17 27.01 4.92
C LYS A 58 -1.09 25.79 4.74
N GLU A 59 -1.79 25.63 3.65
CA GLU A 59 -2.53 24.37 3.49
C GLU A 59 -1.71 23.29 2.79
N ASP A 60 -1.83 22.04 3.25
CA ASP A 60 -1.12 20.89 2.70
C ASP A 60 -1.66 20.55 1.30
N PHE A 61 -1.03 21.08 0.26
CA PHE A 61 -1.37 20.73 -1.11
C PHE A 61 -0.72 19.42 -1.51
N GLN A 62 -1.53 18.53 -2.03
CA GLN A 62 -1.05 17.34 -2.69
C GLN A 62 -0.88 17.61 -4.18
N ALA A 63 0.30 17.28 -4.70
CA ALA A 63 0.52 17.36 -6.13
C ALA A 63 -0.04 16.13 -6.83
N ILE A 64 -0.72 16.36 -7.95
CA ILE A 64 -1.12 15.29 -8.86
C ILE A 64 0.02 15.02 -9.82
N GLN A 65 0.44 13.77 -9.90
CA GLN A 65 1.39 13.28 -10.89
C GLN A 65 0.77 12.17 -11.73
N LEU A 66 1.49 11.72 -12.75
CA LEU A 66 0.94 10.77 -13.72
C LEU A 66 1.88 9.58 -13.92
N TRP A 67 1.34 8.36 -13.82
CA TRP A 67 2.03 7.11 -14.12
C TRP A 67 1.48 6.45 -15.38
N LYS A 68 2.37 5.92 -16.18
CA LYS A 68 1.99 5.22 -17.40
C LYS A 68 1.60 3.75 -17.17
N ASP A 69 2.15 3.12 -16.13
CA ASP A 69 2.04 1.68 -15.93
C ASP A 69 1.09 1.31 -14.79
N ILE A 70 -0.01 0.62 -15.13
CA ILE A 70 -0.94 0.09 -14.16
C ILE A 70 -0.30 -0.93 -13.22
N SER A 71 0.72 -1.66 -13.68
CA SER A 71 1.39 -2.66 -12.85
C SER A 71 2.05 -2.04 -11.63
N GLN A 72 2.45 -0.77 -11.70
CA GLN A 72 2.94 0.00 -10.57
C GLN A 72 1.80 0.60 -9.75
N ALA A 73 0.73 1.02 -10.39
CA ALA A 73 -0.41 1.63 -9.71
C ALA A 73 -1.11 0.65 -8.75
N VAL A 74 -1.18 -0.64 -9.09
CA VAL A 74 -1.91 -1.63 -8.27
C VAL A 74 -1.33 -1.84 -6.88
N PHE A 75 -0.04 -1.62 -6.67
CA PHE A 75 0.58 -1.72 -5.34
C PHE A 75 0.98 -0.38 -4.73
N SER A 76 0.58 0.74 -5.36
CA SER A 76 0.85 2.06 -4.82
C SER A 76 -0.40 2.71 -4.26
N PRO A 77 -0.45 2.99 -2.95
CA PRO A 77 -1.54 3.72 -2.32
C PRO A 77 -1.78 5.11 -2.91
N ALA A 78 -0.76 5.74 -3.47
CA ALA A 78 -0.84 7.07 -4.09
C ALA A 78 -1.77 7.11 -5.30
N SER A 79 -2.06 5.98 -5.95
CA SER A 79 -2.99 5.87 -7.07
C SER A 79 -4.44 5.68 -6.66
N VAL A 80 -4.70 5.50 -5.37
CA VAL A 80 -6.03 5.23 -4.81
C VAL A 80 -6.70 6.55 -4.46
N ILE A 81 -7.76 6.90 -5.19
CA ILE A 81 -8.52 8.12 -4.99
C ILE A 81 -9.92 7.75 -4.47
N TYR A 82 -10.26 8.24 -3.27
CA TYR A 82 -11.63 8.18 -2.79
C TYR A 82 -12.42 9.33 -3.41
N ILE A 83 -13.55 9.01 -4.02
CA ILE A 83 -14.40 9.97 -4.71
C ILE A 83 -15.75 9.97 -4.03
N GLU A 84 -16.20 11.16 -3.62
CA GLU A 84 -17.47 11.39 -2.95
C GLU A 84 -18.30 12.40 -3.73
N LEU A 85 -19.53 12.01 -4.07
CA LEU A 85 -20.49 12.93 -4.69
C LEU A 85 -21.07 13.88 -3.66
N ILE A 86 -20.83 15.17 -3.84
CA ILE A 86 -21.34 16.22 -2.97
C ILE A 86 -22.71 16.74 -3.44
N SER A 87 -22.87 16.93 -4.76
CA SER A 87 -24.13 17.37 -5.36
C SER A 87 -24.21 17.00 -6.83
N GLY A 88 -25.43 16.92 -7.35
CA GLY A 88 -25.67 16.54 -8.74
C GLY A 88 -25.84 15.05 -8.93
N THR A 89 -25.27 14.50 -9.97
CA THR A 89 -25.32 13.07 -10.33
C THR A 89 -23.92 12.53 -10.63
N ASN A 90 -23.78 11.20 -10.71
CA ASN A 90 -22.51 10.56 -11.07
C ASN A 90 -21.98 10.97 -12.47
N ASP A 91 -22.88 11.33 -13.38
CA ASP A 91 -22.54 11.74 -14.73
C ASP A 91 -22.31 13.26 -14.88
N ASN A 92 -22.85 14.05 -13.95
CA ASN A 92 -22.70 15.51 -13.92
C ASN A 92 -22.91 16.04 -12.51
N GLY A 93 -21.85 16.23 -11.79
CA GLY A 93 -21.90 16.59 -10.38
C GLY A 93 -20.66 17.28 -9.87
N THR A 94 -20.75 17.67 -8.63
CA THR A 94 -19.64 18.20 -7.83
C THR A 94 -19.16 17.12 -6.89
N PHE A 95 -17.87 16.87 -6.89
CA PHE A 95 -17.23 15.80 -6.16
C PHE A 95 -16.10 16.30 -5.26
N ASP A 96 -15.91 15.60 -4.15
CA ASP A 96 -14.71 15.66 -3.33
C ASP A 96 -13.80 14.48 -3.69
N LEU A 97 -12.54 14.77 -3.98
CA LEU A 97 -11.51 13.79 -4.28
C LEU A 97 -10.51 13.77 -3.13
N LYS A 98 -10.32 12.61 -2.52
CA LYS A 98 -9.41 12.42 -1.38
C LYS A 98 -8.36 11.36 -1.72
N ALA A 99 -7.11 11.69 -1.47
CA ALA A 99 -6.03 10.72 -1.46
C ALA A 99 -5.44 10.67 -0.04
N GLN A 100 -5.32 9.49 0.53
CA GLN A 100 -4.83 9.33 1.90
C GLN A 100 -5.58 10.24 2.90
N ASN A 101 -6.92 10.30 2.81
CA ASN A 101 -7.82 11.17 3.59
C ASN A 101 -7.58 12.68 3.48
N THR A 102 -6.67 13.10 2.61
CA THR A 102 -6.43 14.51 2.36
C THR A 102 -7.10 14.91 1.06
N ALA A 103 -7.80 16.05 1.06
CA ALA A 103 -8.41 16.58 -0.15
C ALA A 103 -7.35 16.77 -1.24
N VAL A 104 -7.64 16.23 -2.43
CA VAL A 104 -6.80 16.48 -3.60
C VAL A 104 -7.08 17.89 -4.08
N HIS A 105 -6.31 18.84 -3.61
CA HIS A 105 -6.39 20.22 -4.06
C HIS A 105 -5.83 20.33 -5.49
N ALA A 106 -6.67 19.94 -6.42
CA ALA A 106 -6.32 20.14 -7.81
C ALA A 106 -6.48 21.60 -8.21
N LEU A 107 -6.25 22.60 -7.32
CA LEU A 107 -5.97 23.94 -7.82
C LEU A 107 -6.55 25.16 -7.11
N THR A 108 -7.65 25.18 -6.46
CA THR A 108 -8.15 26.44 -5.83
C THR A 108 -9.49 26.25 -5.11
N GLY A 109 -10.00 25.05 -4.98
CA GLY A 109 -11.27 24.80 -4.32
C GLY A 109 -11.32 23.37 -3.78
N TYR A 110 -12.12 23.18 -2.77
CA TYR A 110 -12.27 21.89 -2.10
C TYR A 110 -12.97 20.85 -2.98
N TYR A 111 -13.63 21.27 -4.05
CA TYR A 111 -14.46 20.39 -4.88
C TYR A 111 -14.16 20.57 -6.36
N VAL A 112 -14.31 19.49 -7.11
CA VAL A 112 -14.22 19.50 -8.56
C VAL A 112 -15.58 19.22 -9.19
N ASN A 113 -15.82 19.78 -10.37
CA ASN A 113 -16.95 19.44 -11.20
C ASN A 113 -16.54 18.34 -12.17
N VAL A 114 -17.29 17.28 -12.22
CA VAL A 114 -17.08 16.15 -13.12
C VAL A 114 -18.24 16.06 -14.07
N ARG A 115 -17.94 15.95 -15.36
CA ARG A 115 -18.94 15.87 -16.42
C ARG A 115 -18.60 14.73 -17.36
N LYS A 116 -19.52 13.77 -17.49
CA LYS A 116 -19.45 12.69 -18.46
C LYS A 116 -19.66 13.20 -19.87
N GLN A 117 -18.83 12.78 -20.78
CA GLN A 117 -18.89 13.09 -22.19
C GLN A 117 -19.71 12.04 -22.95
N ARG A 118 -20.11 12.35 -24.18
CA ARG A 118 -20.89 11.43 -25.02
C ARG A 118 -20.17 10.12 -25.36
N ASP A 119 -18.84 10.14 -25.33
CA ASP A 119 -17.98 8.96 -25.57
C ASP A 119 -17.70 8.14 -24.31
N GLY A 120 -18.36 8.46 -23.20
CA GLY A 120 -18.20 7.77 -21.92
C GLY A 120 -17.03 8.23 -21.07
N THR A 121 -16.17 9.13 -21.58
CA THR A 121 -15.10 9.75 -20.81
C THR A 121 -15.63 10.85 -19.90
N TYR A 122 -14.77 11.35 -19.01
CA TYR A 122 -15.10 12.43 -18.07
C TYR A 122 -14.18 13.63 -18.26
N GLU A 123 -14.73 14.82 -18.13
CA GLU A 123 -13.97 16.05 -17.87
C GLU A 123 -14.05 16.39 -16.39
N VAL A 124 -12.90 16.75 -15.83
CA VAL A 124 -12.78 17.21 -14.44
C VAL A 124 -12.36 18.68 -14.48
N SER A 125 -13.13 19.54 -13.84
CA SER A 125 -12.89 20.99 -13.83
C SER A 125 -13.09 21.60 -12.46
N ALA A 126 -12.43 22.73 -12.21
CA ALA A 126 -12.67 23.60 -11.08
C ALA A 126 -12.75 25.05 -11.52
N SER A 127 -13.55 25.85 -10.81
CA SER A 127 -13.69 27.28 -11.10
C SER A 127 -13.17 28.09 -9.92
N ALA A 128 -12.26 29.00 -10.20
CA ALA A 128 -11.75 29.97 -9.23
C ALA A 128 -11.69 31.35 -9.87
N HIS A 129 -12.13 32.36 -9.13
CA HIS A 129 -12.09 33.76 -9.59
C HIS A 129 -12.71 33.99 -10.98
N GLY A 130 -13.79 33.26 -11.31
CA GLY A 130 -14.48 33.38 -12.58
C GLY A 130 -13.79 32.66 -13.76
N VAL A 131 -12.71 31.94 -13.52
CA VAL A 131 -12.00 31.18 -14.54
C VAL A 131 -12.19 29.68 -14.28
N THR A 132 -12.71 28.97 -15.29
CA THR A 132 -12.78 27.49 -15.24
C THR A 132 -11.48 26.89 -15.79
N LYS A 133 -10.87 26.02 -15.00
CA LYS A 133 -9.71 25.25 -15.36
C LYS A 133 -10.07 23.77 -15.45
N TYR A 134 -9.35 23.03 -16.26
CA TYR A 134 -9.60 21.60 -16.52
C TYR A 134 -8.40 20.76 -16.14
N LEU A 135 -8.63 19.63 -15.55
CA LEU A 135 -7.61 18.61 -15.39
C LEU A 135 -7.22 18.10 -16.79
N SER A 136 -5.94 18.18 -17.11
CA SER A 136 -5.45 17.79 -18.43
C SER A 136 -4.05 17.21 -18.34
N ASP A 137 -3.74 16.31 -19.27
CA ASP A 137 -2.43 15.73 -19.44
C ASP A 137 -1.92 16.10 -20.84
N ASP A 138 -0.99 17.02 -20.94
CA ASP A 138 -0.53 17.57 -22.22
C ASP A 138 0.67 16.82 -22.84
N GLU A 139 1.05 15.67 -22.30
CA GLU A 139 2.19 14.84 -22.75
C GLU A 139 3.58 15.50 -22.67
N HIS A 140 3.65 16.82 -22.59
CA HIS A 140 4.88 17.56 -22.80
C HIS A 140 5.77 17.63 -21.55
N SER A 141 5.26 17.23 -20.40
CA SER A 141 6.03 17.20 -19.17
C SER A 141 6.28 15.77 -18.72
N SER A 142 7.55 15.40 -18.64
CA SER A 142 7.99 14.09 -18.15
C SER A 142 7.73 13.87 -16.65
N SER A 143 7.41 14.92 -15.93
CA SER A 143 7.01 14.93 -14.52
C SER A 143 5.64 15.55 -14.36
N ALA A 144 4.77 15.31 -15.29
CA ALA A 144 3.56 16.06 -15.48
C ALA A 144 2.71 16.08 -14.24
N LEU A 145 2.54 17.23 -13.83
CA LEU A 145 1.51 17.67 -12.96
C LEU A 145 0.25 17.70 -13.76
N GLY A 146 -0.70 16.95 -13.33
CA GLY A 146 -2.06 17.13 -13.78
C GLY A 146 -2.50 18.54 -13.44
N MET A 147 -2.02 19.49 -14.18
CA MET A 147 -2.39 20.87 -13.98
C MET A 147 -3.67 21.17 -14.68
N MET A 148 -4.58 21.79 -13.97
CA MET A 148 -5.75 22.36 -14.56
C MET A 148 -5.32 23.58 -15.35
N GLY A 149 -5.21 23.46 -16.64
CA GLY A 149 -4.92 24.56 -17.53
C GLY A 149 -6.18 25.10 -18.18
N THR A 150 -6.18 26.38 -18.53
CA THR A 150 -7.21 26.98 -19.36
C THR A 150 -7.02 26.65 -20.84
N GLY A 151 -5.81 26.23 -21.23
CA GLY A 151 -5.36 26.16 -22.60
C GLY A 151 -5.34 24.80 -23.26
N SER A 152 -5.42 23.69 -22.52
CA SER A 152 -5.42 22.39 -23.17
C SER A 152 -6.76 22.14 -23.86
N THR A 153 -6.69 21.81 -25.14
CA THR A 153 -7.86 21.54 -25.95
C THR A 153 -8.00 20.06 -26.24
N GLY A 154 -9.24 19.61 -26.40
CA GLY A 154 -9.52 18.30 -26.98
C GLY A 154 -9.35 17.12 -26.01
N ASN A 155 -8.79 16.05 -26.54
CA ASN A 155 -8.80 14.74 -25.89
C ASN A 155 -7.94 14.65 -24.61
N TYR A 156 -6.95 15.52 -24.42
CA TYR A 156 -6.10 15.55 -23.24
C TYR A 156 -6.82 15.89 -21.94
N ARG A 157 -8.06 16.41 -22.02
CA ARG A 157 -8.95 16.67 -20.87
C ARG A 157 -9.84 15.48 -20.52
N LYS A 158 -9.79 14.43 -21.31
CA LYS A 158 -10.65 13.26 -21.16
C LYS A 158 -10.02 12.24 -20.24
N TRP A 159 -10.82 11.76 -19.31
CA TRP A 159 -10.40 10.80 -18.31
C TRP A 159 -11.33 9.60 -18.29
N THR A 160 -10.79 8.43 -18.08
CA THR A 160 -11.53 7.24 -17.68
C THR A 160 -11.42 7.07 -16.17
N VAL A 161 -12.47 6.55 -15.58
CA VAL A 161 -12.57 6.35 -14.14
C VAL A 161 -12.98 4.91 -13.90
N ASP A 162 -12.14 4.16 -13.24
CA ASP A 162 -12.34 2.74 -13.00
C ASP A 162 -12.39 2.45 -11.51
N LYS A 163 -13.51 1.88 -11.05
CA LYS A 163 -13.68 1.50 -9.64
C LYS A 163 -12.70 0.38 -9.27
N ILE A 164 -12.05 0.55 -8.13
CA ILE A 164 -11.15 -0.45 -7.59
C ILE A 164 -11.98 -1.54 -6.92
N THR A 165 -11.80 -2.78 -7.35
CA THR A 165 -12.43 -3.95 -6.75
C THR A 165 -11.44 -5.10 -6.60
N THR A 166 -11.69 -6.00 -5.67
CA THR A 166 -10.79 -7.12 -5.39
C THR A 166 -10.76 -8.19 -6.49
N ASP A 167 -11.83 -8.32 -7.24
CA ASP A 167 -12.02 -9.31 -8.31
C ASP A 167 -11.63 -8.78 -9.70
N HIS A 168 -11.37 -7.47 -9.84
CA HIS A 168 -10.96 -6.90 -11.12
C HIS A 168 -9.63 -7.49 -11.58
N ALA A 169 -9.52 -7.80 -12.89
CA ALA A 169 -8.33 -8.44 -13.45
C ALA A 169 -7.05 -7.59 -13.29
N SER A 170 -7.16 -6.27 -13.42
CA SER A 170 -6.02 -5.33 -13.39
C SER A 170 -6.20 -4.12 -12.48
N ASN A 171 -7.41 -3.81 -12.00
CA ASN A 171 -7.67 -2.61 -11.19
C ASN A 171 -8.04 -2.97 -9.74
N TYR A 172 -7.10 -3.52 -9.02
CA TYR A 172 -7.18 -3.92 -7.59
C TYR A 172 -6.12 -3.16 -6.77
N VAL A 173 -6.17 -3.29 -5.46
CA VAL A 173 -5.06 -2.92 -4.57
C VAL A 173 -4.39 -4.19 -4.10
N GLY A 174 -3.09 -4.31 -4.37
CA GLY A 174 -2.26 -5.44 -3.98
C GLY A 174 -1.10 -5.02 -3.10
N ILE A 175 -0.63 -5.91 -2.26
CA ILE A 175 0.57 -5.70 -1.46
C ILE A 175 1.78 -6.28 -2.19
N LYS A 176 2.81 -5.46 -2.35
CA LYS A 176 4.14 -5.88 -2.81
C LYS A 176 5.06 -5.95 -1.59
N PRO A 177 5.32 -7.15 -1.06
CA PRO A 177 6.20 -7.30 0.08
C PRO A 177 7.63 -6.87 -0.23
N THR A 178 8.31 -6.38 0.79
CA THR A 178 9.71 -5.95 0.70
C THR A 178 10.66 -6.81 1.52
N ILE A 179 10.13 -7.70 2.34
CA ILE A 179 10.89 -8.58 3.24
C ILE A 179 10.54 -10.02 2.91
N GLU A 180 11.55 -10.89 2.79
CA GLU A 180 11.36 -12.33 2.61
C GLU A 180 12.03 -13.08 3.74
N LEU A 181 11.32 -14.03 4.35
CA LEU A 181 11.83 -14.90 5.39
C LEU A 181 11.15 -16.26 5.39
N GLY A 182 11.91 -17.31 5.20
CA GLY A 182 11.42 -18.68 5.33
C GLY A 182 10.29 -19.08 4.37
N GLY A 183 10.21 -18.44 3.21
CA GLY A 183 9.17 -18.68 2.21
C GLY A 183 7.87 -17.91 2.50
N LEU A 184 7.87 -17.02 3.48
CA LEU A 184 6.85 -16.00 3.71
C LEU A 184 7.41 -14.63 3.35
N TYR A 185 6.50 -13.71 3.06
CA TYR A 185 6.84 -12.36 2.64
C TYR A 185 6.14 -11.36 3.56
N TYR A 186 6.83 -10.26 3.88
CA TYR A 186 6.31 -9.26 4.80
C TYR A 186 6.38 -7.87 4.17
N ALA A 187 5.37 -7.08 4.47
CA ALA A 187 5.28 -5.67 4.08
C ALA A 187 4.92 -4.82 5.29
N PRO A 188 5.83 -3.99 5.80
CA PRO A 188 5.45 -2.87 6.64
C PRO A 188 4.53 -1.95 5.84
N TYR A 189 3.34 -1.61 6.37
CA TYR A 189 2.32 -0.92 5.58
C TYR A 189 1.56 0.11 6.40
N TYR A 190 1.26 1.24 5.77
CA TYR A 190 0.49 2.31 6.36
C TYR A 190 -0.26 3.11 5.32
N VAL A 191 -1.57 3.21 5.49
CA VAL A 191 -2.48 3.98 4.63
C VAL A 191 -3.61 4.59 5.46
N SER A 192 -4.21 5.67 4.96
CA SER A 192 -5.29 6.35 5.67
C SER A 192 -6.67 5.72 5.46
N TYR A 193 -6.84 4.91 4.45
CA TYR A 193 -8.12 4.26 4.20
C TYR A 193 -8.20 2.91 4.92
N PRO A 194 -9.39 2.54 5.42
CA PRO A 194 -9.59 1.23 6.03
C PRO A 194 -9.62 0.12 4.98
N PHE A 195 -9.17 -1.05 5.38
CA PHE A 195 -9.09 -2.20 4.48
C PHE A 195 -9.18 -3.53 5.25
N LYS A 196 -9.28 -4.64 4.53
CA LYS A 196 -9.07 -5.99 5.04
C LYS A 196 -8.31 -6.84 4.03
N ALA A 197 -7.69 -7.92 4.49
CA ALA A 197 -7.09 -8.90 3.61
C ALA A 197 -8.19 -9.60 2.79
N ALA A 198 -8.01 -9.66 1.47
CA ALA A 198 -8.93 -10.33 0.55
C ALA A 198 -8.36 -11.64 0.00
N SER A 199 -7.04 -11.73 -0.14
CA SER A 199 -6.38 -12.96 -0.59
C SER A 199 -6.19 -13.96 0.57
N PRO A 200 -6.35 -15.27 0.31
CA PRO A 200 -6.10 -16.31 1.32
C PRO A 200 -4.64 -16.30 1.79
N GLY A 201 -4.43 -16.62 3.06
CA GLY A 201 -3.10 -16.78 3.64
C GLY A 201 -2.41 -15.46 4.04
N MET A 202 -3.03 -14.32 3.81
CA MET A 202 -2.56 -13.06 4.35
C MET A 202 -2.90 -12.94 5.84
N ASN A 203 -1.95 -12.47 6.62
CA ASN A 203 -2.15 -12.10 8.02
C ASN A 203 -1.70 -10.67 8.25
N ILE A 204 -2.39 -9.95 9.14
CA ILE A 204 -2.09 -8.55 9.43
C ILE A 204 -1.80 -8.42 10.92
N TYR A 205 -0.68 -7.79 11.23
CA TYR A 205 -0.19 -7.65 12.58
C TYR A 205 0.17 -6.19 12.92
N TYR A 206 0.23 -5.90 14.20
CA TYR A 206 0.89 -4.71 14.73
C TYR A 206 1.69 -5.06 15.98
N VAL A 207 2.58 -4.19 16.39
CA VAL A 207 3.35 -4.35 17.65
C VAL A 207 2.50 -3.82 18.79
N ASP A 208 2.12 -4.68 19.72
CA ASP A 208 1.36 -4.30 20.91
C ASP A 208 2.25 -4.14 22.15
N LYS A 209 3.44 -4.72 22.14
CA LYS A 209 4.32 -4.73 23.28
C LYS A 209 5.79 -4.85 22.91
N VAL A 210 6.62 -4.08 23.63
CA VAL A 210 8.09 -4.21 23.59
C VAL A 210 8.58 -4.55 25.00
N VAL A 211 9.34 -5.63 25.14
CA VAL A 211 9.93 -6.06 26.41
C VAL A 211 11.36 -6.51 26.19
N SER A 212 12.31 -5.81 26.81
CA SER A 212 13.74 -6.11 26.64
C SER A 212 14.14 -6.06 25.15
N HIS A 213 14.51 -7.21 24.58
CA HIS A 213 14.92 -7.35 23.18
C HIS A 213 13.83 -7.96 22.28
N TYR A 214 12.56 -7.86 22.68
CA TYR A 214 11.45 -8.49 21.96
C TYR A 214 10.35 -7.50 21.64
N ALA A 215 9.86 -7.54 20.41
CA ALA A 215 8.66 -6.87 19.95
C ALA A 215 7.58 -7.92 19.66
N THR A 216 6.51 -7.92 20.43
CA THR A 216 5.41 -8.88 20.26
C THR A 216 4.43 -8.35 19.23
N LEU A 217 4.06 -9.22 18.29
CA LEU A 217 3.01 -8.94 17.32
C LEU A 217 1.65 -9.42 17.83
N LYS A 218 0.65 -8.60 17.59
CA LYS A 218 -0.76 -8.94 17.77
C LYS A 218 -1.46 -8.95 16.43
N LYS A 219 -2.19 -10.02 16.16
CA LYS A 219 -2.95 -10.18 14.91
C LYS A 219 -4.21 -9.34 14.93
N ILE A 220 -4.50 -8.70 13.79
CA ILE A 220 -5.79 -8.07 13.51
C ILE A 220 -6.66 -9.10 12.81
N GLU A 221 -7.82 -9.39 13.39
CA GLU A 221 -8.82 -10.25 12.78
C GLU A 221 -9.85 -9.38 12.04
N GLY A 222 -9.92 -9.53 10.72
CA GLY A 222 -10.88 -8.84 9.87
C GLY A 222 -10.42 -7.45 9.40
N GLU A 223 -11.11 -6.39 9.83
CA GLU A 223 -10.90 -5.04 9.33
C GLU A 223 -9.73 -4.33 9.99
N VAL A 224 -8.95 -3.63 9.18
CA VAL A 224 -7.91 -2.69 9.61
C VAL A 224 -8.47 -1.27 9.47
N PRO A 225 -8.55 -0.50 10.54
CA PRO A 225 -8.95 0.90 10.44
C PRO A 225 -7.96 1.70 9.59
N GLY A 226 -8.43 2.79 8.99
CA GLY A 226 -7.53 3.77 8.41
C GLY A 226 -6.55 4.32 9.45
N ASP A 227 -5.43 4.85 9.00
CA ASP A 227 -4.37 5.41 9.86
C ASP A 227 -3.76 4.40 10.85
N THR A 228 -3.83 3.10 10.53
CA THR A 228 -3.30 2.03 11.36
C THR A 228 -2.04 1.44 10.72
N PRO A 229 -0.85 1.72 11.26
CA PRO A 229 0.39 1.12 10.79
C PRO A 229 0.44 -0.36 11.16
N VAL A 230 0.80 -1.20 10.19
CA VAL A 230 0.78 -2.66 10.33
C VAL A 230 2.00 -3.32 9.69
N LEU A 231 2.18 -4.59 9.99
CA LEU A 231 3.00 -5.53 9.24
C LEU A 231 2.06 -6.54 8.57
N ILE A 232 2.10 -6.65 7.26
CA ILE A 232 1.31 -7.61 6.50
C ILE A 232 2.20 -8.79 6.12
N GLU A 233 1.78 -10.00 6.49
CA GLU A 233 2.38 -11.25 6.07
C GLU A 233 1.63 -11.78 4.85
N CYS A 234 2.38 -12.18 3.82
CA CYS A 234 1.90 -12.65 2.56
C CYS A 234 2.53 -14.02 2.23
N THR A 235 1.83 -14.82 1.44
CA THR A 235 2.35 -16.11 0.95
C THR A 235 3.05 -15.98 -0.42
N SER A 236 3.01 -14.82 -1.03
CA SER A 236 3.59 -14.53 -2.34
C SER A 236 4.24 -13.14 -2.35
N ASN A 237 5.19 -12.92 -3.24
CA ASN A 237 5.74 -11.61 -3.55
C ASN A 237 5.00 -10.90 -4.70
N ASP A 238 4.01 -11.56 -5.31
CA ASP A 238 3.20 -11.00 -6.38
C ASP A 238 1.99 -10.23 -5.81
N PRO A 239 1.86 -8.91 -6.07
CA PRO A 239 0.72 -8.13 -5.61
C PRO A 239 -0.64 -8.68 -6.05
N SER A 240 -0.72 -9.39 -7.17
CA SER A 240 -1.96 -9.99 -7.65
C SER A 240 -2.48 -11.12 -6.75
N GLN A 241 -1.59 -11.72 -5.97
CA GLN A 241 -1.88 -12.77 -5.00
C GLN A 241 -2.13 -12.24 -3.58
N ASN A 242 -1.87 -10.96 -3.34
CA ASN A 242 -1.93 -10.31 -2.03
C ASN A 242 -2.89 -9.13 -2.06
N ARG A 243 -4.15 -9.37 -2.41
CA ARG A 243 -5.13 -8.31 -2.62
C ARG A 243 -5.76 -7.83 -1.33
N LEU A 244 -6.04 -6.54 -1.29
CA LEU A 244 -6.82 -5.90 -0.23
C LEU A 244 -8.22 -5.54 -0.75
N GLU A 245 -9.20 -5.68 0.12
CA GLU A 245 -10.52 -5.08 -0.06
C GLU A 245 -10.55 -3.74 0.68
N LEU A 246 -10.81 -2.67 -0.03
CA LEU A 246 -10.93 -1.32 0.52
C LEU A 246 -12.31 -1.14 1.11
N LEU A 247 -12.40 -0.51 2.27
CA LEU A 247 -13.63 -0.30 3.01
C LEU A 247 -13.98 1.19 3.04
N ALA A 248 -15.24 1.52 2.95
CA ALA A 248 -15.70 2.92 3.06
C ALA A 248 -15.45 3.47 4.47
N SER A 249 -15.56 2.63 5.48
CA SER A 249 -15.30 2.95 6.90
C SER A 249 -14.98 1.67 7.67
N SER A 250 -14.40 1.81 8.85
CA SER A 250 -14.24 0.71 9.80
C SER A 250 -14.47 1.21 11.23
N SER A 251 -15.10 0.40 12.05
CA SER A 251 -15.26 0.62 13.48
C SER A 251 -14.22 -0.11 14.32
N ALA A 252 -13.34 -0.89 13.71
CA ALA A 252 -12.27 -1.61 14.37
C ALA A 252 -11.30 -0.63 15.06
N LYS A 253 -10.55 -1.11 16.04
CA LYS A 253 -9.58 -0.32 16.79
C LYS A 253 -8.30 -1.12 17.04
N ALA A 254 -7.17 -0.42 16.96
CA ALA A 254 -5.85 -0.93 17.32
C ALA A 254 -5.17 0.06 18.28
N SER A 255 -5.83 0.32 19.42
CA SER A 255 -5.46 1.39 20.37
C SER A 255 -4.14 1.13 21.11
N ASP A 256 -3.70 -0.11 21.18
CA ASP A 256 -2.45 -0.57 21.78
C ASP A 256 -1.31 -0.71 20.75
N ASN A 257 -1.49 -0.23 19.54
CA ASN A 257 -0.49 -0.27 18.48
C ASN A 257 0.66 0.71 18.76
N LEU A 258 1.87 0.19 18.85
CA LEU A 258 3.10 0.96 19.08
C LEU A 258 3.78 1.42 17.79
N LEU A 259 3.35 0.91 16.64
CA LEU A 259 3.91 1.33 15.36
C LEU A 259 3.48 2.75 14.99
N LYS A 260 4.30 3.39 14.18
CA LYS A 260 4.03 4.66 13.50
C LYS A 260 4.04 4.44 11.99
N GLY A 261 3.35 5.29 11.27
CA GLY A 261 3.25 5.20 9.82
C GLY A 261 3.88 6.39 9.11
N VAL A 262 4.27 6.15 7.87
CA VAL A 262 4.76 7.16 6.93
C VAL A 262 3.83 7.15 5.72
N PHE A 263 3.12 8.26 5.45
CA PHE A 263 2.26 8.34 4.28
C PHE A 263 3.04 8.58 3.00
N TYR A 264 3.84 9.62 3.02
CA TYR A 264 4.52 10.11 1.83
C TYR A 264 6.01 10.18 2.05
N CYS A 265 6.74 9.82 1.02
CA CYS A 265 8.16 10.04 0.92
C CYS A 265 8.50 10.24 -0.56
N ASN A 266 8.28 11.43 -1.05
CA ASN A 266 8.44 11.74 -2.47
C ASN A 266 9.70 12.53 -2.71
N GLY A 267 10.63 11.94 -3.35
CA GLY A 267 11.97 12.32 -3.56
C GLY A 267 12.28 13.65 -4.24
N LYS A 268 11.45 14.66 -4.22
CA LYS A 268 11.84 16.01 -4.71
C LYS A 268 11.00 17.06 -4.04
N ARG A 269 11.62 17.81 -3.13
CA ARG A 269 11.05 19.04 -2.61
C ARG A 269 12.03 20.18 -2.63
N PRO A 270 11.56 21.44 -2.86
CA PRO A 270 12.39 22.61 -2.61
C PRO A 270 12.79 22.66 -1.14
N ALA A 271 13.98 23.15 -0.87
CA ALA A 271 14.54 23.29 0.47
C ALA A 271 13.69 24.12 1.46
N GLU A 272 12.71 24.85 0.97
CA GLU A 272 11.88 25.78 1.75
C GLU A 272 10.53 25.19 2.18
N SER A 273 10.20 23.96 1.78
CA SER A 273 8.94 23.33 2.14
C SER A 273 9.04 22.55 3.43
N VAL A 274 7.95 22.48 4.19
CA VAL A 274 7.83 21.69 5.40
C VAL A 274 8.21 20.23 5.10
N ASP A 275 8.95 19.60 6.01
CA ASP A 275 9.43 18.24 5.86
C ASP A 275 8.29 17.25 5.55
N ALA A 276 8.22 16.82 4.31
CA ALA A 276 7.37 15.71 3.89
C ALA A 276 8.09 14.37 4.02
N TYR A 277 9.33 14.42 4.42
CA TYR A 277 10.15 13.24 4.59
C TYR A 277 10.17 12.83 6.05
N THR A 278 10.04 11.55 6.27
CA THR A 278 10.40 10.96 7.56
C THR A 278 11.85 10.55 7.47
N LYS A 279 12.75 11.43 7.90
CA LYS A 279 14.19 11.10 7.96
C LYS A 279 14.38 9.95 8.93
N PHE A 280 15.13 8.97 8.50
CA PHE A 280 15.50 7.86 9.37
C PHE A 280 16.47 8.35 10.46
N ASP A 281 16.17 8.03 11.69
CA ASP A 281 17.02 8.31 12.85
C ASP A 281 17.16 7.04 13.71
N ALA A 282 18.33 6.45 13.67
CA ALA A 282 18.67 5.23 14.40
C ALA A 282 18.47 5.34 15.91
N ALA A 283 18.58 6.57 16.47
CA ALA A 283 18.35 6.78 17.90
C ALA A 283 16.87 6.65 18.31
N THR A 284 15.95 6.99 17.39
CA THR A 284 14.52 7.10 17.71
C THR A 284 13.63 6.16 16.92
N MET A 285 14.19 5.37 15.98
CA MET A 285 13.42 4.51 15.09
C MET A 285 13.98 3.08 15.03
N ARG A 286 13.06 2.11 14.91
CA ARG A 286 13.37 0.72 14.56
C ARG A 286 12.52 0.31 13.37
N VAL A 287 13.16 -0.22 12.33
CA VAL A 287 12.56 -0.59 11.05
C VAL A 287 12.54 -2.11 10.91
N PHE A 288 11.47 -2.64 10.36
CA PHE A 288 11.38 -4.08 10.08
C PHE A 288 12.42 -4.52 9.06
N ASP A 289 13.15 -5.57 9.38
CA ASP A 289 14.16 -6.18 8.51
C ASP A 289 14.39 -7.65 8.86
N VAL A 290 15.29 -8.29 8.13
CA VAL A 290 15.79 -9.64 8.42
C VAL A 290 17.28 -9.59 8.74
N VAL A 291 17.63 -10.00 9.95
CA VAL A 291 19.01 -10.14 10.41
C VAL A 291 19.22 -11.57 10.89
N ASP A 292 20.26 -12.23 10.41
CA ASP A 292 20.60 -13.61 10.76
C ASP A 292 19.43 -14.60 10.62
N GLY A 293 18.64 -14.43 9.57
CA GLY A 293 17.47 -15.29 9.30
C GLY A 293 16.33 -15.13 10.29
N LYS A 294 16.21 -13.98 10.93
CA LYS A 294 15.13 -13.64 11.87
C LYS A 294 14.49 -12.33 11.47
N LEU A 295 13.17 -12.22 11.65
CA LEU A 295 12.46 -10.97 11.52
C LEU A 295 12.74 -10.10 12.75
N VAL A 296 13.21 -8.90 12.52
CA VAL A 296 13.61 -7.96 13.58
C VAL A 296 13.05 -6.56 13.31
N LEU A 297 13.10 -5.74 14.33
CA LEU A 297 13.01 -4.29 14.26
C LEU A 297 14.39 -3.74 14.65
N THR A 298 15.08 -3.07 13.74
CA THR A 298 16.48 -2.67 13.89
C THR A 298 16.73 -1.19 13.62
N ASP A 299 17.78 -0.63 14.22
CA ASP A 299 18.31 0.71 13.94
C ASP A 299 19.35 0.73 12.81
N THR A 300 19.72 -0.43 12.29
CA THR A 300 20.66 -0.62 11.18
C THR A 300 20.01 -1.40 10.03
N PRO A 301 18.89 -0.86 9.44
CA PRO A 301 18.19 -1.56 8.38
C PRO A 301 19.05 -1.67 7.12
N GLN A 302 18.77 -2.69 6.30
CA GLN A 302 19.34 -2.83 4.97
C GLN A 302 18.96 -1.62 4.10
N ALA A 303 19.80 -1.33 3.09
CA ALA A 303 19.64 -0.15 2.23
C ALA A 303 18.29 -0.11 1.50
N GLU A 304 17.67 -1.26 1.26
CA GLU A 304 16.36 -1.38 0.61
C GLU A 304 15.19 -0.88 1.47
N ARG A 305 15.40 -0.68 2.78
CA ARG A 305 14.38 -0.22 3.74
C ARG A 305 14.34 1.29 3.86
N ILE A 306 15.37 1.94 3.41
CA ILE A 306 15.53 3.40 3.44
C ILE A 306 15.82 3.91 2.04
N THR A 307 15.48 5.16 1.79
CA THR A 307 15.70 5.82 0.50
C THR A 307 16.49 7.09 0.70
N SER A 308 17.60 7.24 -0.02
CA SER A 308 18.35 8.50 0.02
C SER A 308 17.68 9.53 -0.86
N LEU A 309 17.18 10.60 -0.26
CA LEU A 309 16.41 11.63 -0.92
C LEU A 309 17.07 12.99 -0.76
N SER A 310 16.94 13.84 -1.78
CA SER A 310 17.30 15.25 -1.67
C SER A 310 16.29 15.96 -0.76
N THR A 311 16.72 16.26 0.45
CA THR A 311 15.88 16.89 1.49
C THR A 311 16.12 18.38 1.62
N GLY A 312 16.99 18.95 0.81
CA GLY A 312 17.30 20.38 0.84
C GLY A 312 18.43 20.75 -0.09
N LYS A 313 18.80 22.01 -0.07
CA LYS A 313 19.96 22.54 -0.82
C LYS A 313 20.82 23.42 0.08
N ILE A 314 22.12 23.26 -0.05
CA ILE A 314 23.10 24.12 0.60
C ILE A 314 23.87 24.93 -0.45
N PHE A 315 24.09 26.21 -0.19
CA PHE A 315 24.92 27.03 -1.06
C PHE A 315 26.39 26.67 -0.87
N ASP A 316 27.06 26.35 -1.96
CA ASP A 316 28.49 26.11 -2.00
C ASP A 316 29.21 27.40 -2.39
N PRO A 317 29.93 28.03 -1.47
CA PRO A 317 30.62 29.29 -1.74
C PRO A 317 31.83 29.16 -2.69
N GLU A 318 32.38 27.94 -2.86
CA GLU A 318 33.53 27.72 -3.76
C GLU A 318 33.09 27.68 -5.23
N THR A 319 31.93 27.06 -5.48
CA THR A 319 31.41 26.91 -6.85
C THR A 319 30.31 27.91 -7.20
N PHE A 320 29.86 28.71 -6.25
CA PHE A 320 28.72 29.62 -6.36
C PHE A 320 27.43 28.92 -6.84
N LYS A 321 27.25 27.63 -6.48
CA LYS A 321 26.09 26.83 -6.84
C LYS A 321 25.45 26.22 -5.60
N TYR A 322 24.16 25.90 -5.74
CA TYR A 322 23.48 25.09 -4.74
C TYR A 322 23.76 23.60 -5.01
N LYS A 323 24.13 22.88 -3.95
CA LYS A 323 24.27 21.40 -3.94
C LYS A 323 23.11 20.80 -3.18
N ASP A 324 22.59 19.69 -3.69
CA ASP A 324 21.55 18.94 -2.99
C ASP A 324 22.11 18.31 -1.71
N VAL A 325 21.33 18.39 -0.64
CA VAL A 325 21.58 17.70 0.63
C VAL A 325 20.71 16.44 0.65
N TYR A 326 21.36 15.31 0.74
CA TYR A 326 20.67 14.00 0.81
C TYR A 326 20.54 13.53 2.25
N SER A 327 19.45 12.90 2.55
CA SER A 327 19.17 12.24 3.82
C SER A 327 18.56 10.88 3.57
N ASP A 328 18.87 9.94 4.43
CA ASP A 328 18.19 8.66 4.44
C ASP A 328 16.81 8.83 5.05
N CYS A 329 15.80 8.39 4.33
CA CYS A 329 14.40 8.56 4.68
C CYS A 329 13.68 7.20 4.65
N LEU A 330 12.66 7.06 5.47
CA LEU A 330 11.75 5.92 5.37
C LEU A 330 10.93 6.02 4.08
N THR A 331 10.66 4.86 3.47
CA THR A 331 9.84 4.81 2.26
C THR A 331 8.39 5.16 2.54
N ALA A 332 7.69 5.68 1.55
CA ALA A 332 6.26 5.99 1.67
C ALA A 332 5.43 4.74 1.99
N ASN A 333 4.34 4.95 2.70
CA ASN A 333 3.36 3.93 3.07
C ASN A 333 3.94 2.75 3.85
N THR A 334 5.00 3.00 4.62
CA THR A 334 5.62 2.01 5.51
C THR A 334 5.27 2.24 6.98
N SER A 335 5.56 1.26 7.80
CA SER A 335 5.45 1.34 9.26
C SER A 335 6.79 1.13 9.95
N TYR A 336 6.98 1.75 11.10
CA TYR A 336 8.16 1.64 11.93
C TYR A 336 7.78 1.74 13.42
N LEU A 337 8.68 1.34 14.30
CA LEU A 337 8.53 1.48 15.75
C LEU A 337 9.32 2.69 16.24
N THR A 338 8.71 3.52 17.10
CA THR A 338 9.46 4.55 17.82
C THR A 338 10.29 3.95 18.94
N ALA A 339 11.49 4.45 19.11
CA ALA A 339 12.47 3.99 20.09
C ALA A 339 12.96 5.15 20.97
N ASN A 340 13.58 4.82 22.09
CA ASN A 340 14.28 5.74 22.98
C ASN A 340 15.65 5.15 23.36
N ALA A 341 16.39 5.84 24.20
CA ALA A 341 17.74 5.41 24.62
C ALA A 341 17.78 4.05 25.34
N GLU A 342 16.65 3.59 25.88
CA GLU A 342 16.53 2.29 26.57
C GLU A 342 16.10 1.17 25.60
N THR A 343 15.65 1.53 24.42
CA THR A 343 15.22 0.55 23.40
C THR A 343 16.45 -0.09 22.76
N ALA A 344 16.53 -1.42 22.80
CA ALA A 344 17.61 -2.16 22.17
C ALA A 344 17.76 -1.77 20.68
N SER A 345 18.99 -1.82 20.18
CA SER A 345 19.31 -1.56 18.77
C SER A 345 18.59 -2.54 17.84
N GLU A 346 18.39 -3.77 18.30
CA GLU A 346 17.65 -4.80 17.61
C GLU A 346 16.61 -5.43 18.55
N LEU A 347 15.38 -5.54 18.05
CA LEU A 347 14.27 -6.20 18.73
C LEU A 347 13.84 -7.39 17.88
N LEU A 348 13.90 -8.58 18.44
CA LEU A 348 13.38 -9.78 17.79
C LEU A 348 11.84 -9.72 17.73
N VAL A 349 11.29 -9.88 16.56
CA VAL A 349 9.83 -9.89 16.34
C VAL A 349 9.26 -11.25 16.72
N VAL A 350 8.31 -11.25 17.65
CA VAL A 350 7.64 -12.45 18.16
C VAL A 350 6.22 -12.53 17.57
N LEU A 351 5.98 -13.54 16.76
CA LEU A 351 4.66 -13.80 16.16
C LEU A 351 3.68 -14.36 17.22
N PRO A 352 2.36 -14.17 17.05
CA PRO A 352 1.35 -14.77 17.92
C PRO A 352 1.50 -16.28 18.03
N GLY A 353 1.43 -16.80 19.26
CA GLY A 353 1.61 -18.22 19.54
C GLY A 353 3.05 -18.67 19.78
N MET A 354 4.03 -17.79 19.54
CA MET A 354 5.42 -18.01 19.97
C MET A 354 5.60 -17.52 21.41
N GLY A 355 6.10 -18.37 22.30
CA GLY A 355 6.46 -17.97 23.65
C GLY A 355 7.80 -17.24 23.67
N ILE A 356 7.96 -16.19 24.49
CA ILE A 356 9.26 -15.50 24.71
C ILE A 356 10.33 -16.49 25.18
N ASN A 357 9.95 -17.55 25.87
CA ASN A 357 10.86 -18.60 26.31
C ASN A 357 11.40 -19.48 25.16
N ASP A 358 10.65 -19.63 24.08
CA ASP A 358 11.08 -20.37 22.89
C ASP A 358 12.17 -19.60 22.15
N VAL A 359 12.10 -18.28 22.21
CA VAL A 359 13.06 -17.37 21.60
C VAL A 359 14.33 -17.20 22.43
N LYS A 360 14.25 -17.24 23.77
CA LYS A 360 15.41 -17.09 24.68
C LYS A 360 16.41 -18.24 24.58
N LYS A 361 16.02 -19.40 24.11
CA LYS A 361 16.91 -20.56 24.03
C LYS A 361 17.92 -20.54 22.87
N GLY A 362 17.94 -19.46 22.07
CA GLY A 362 18.85 -19.39 20.90
C GLY A 362 18.60 -20.51 19.88
N SER A 363 17.59 -21.33 20.15
CA SER A 363 17.07 -22.31 19.22
C SER A 363 16.10 -21.56 18.31
N ASN A 364 16.36 -21.59 17.02
CA ASN A 364 15.29 -21.41 16.05
C ASN A 364 14.04 -22.08 16.64
N PRO A 365 12.94 -21.39 16.97
CA PRO A 365 11.79 -22.03 17.63
C PRO A 365 11.20 -23.17 16.78
N MET A 366 11.53 -23.20 15.50
CA MET A 366 11.28 -24.34 14.61
C MET A 366 12.42 -25.38 14.62
N ALA A 367 13.51 -25.20 15.36
CA ALA A 367 14.64 -26.12 15.37
C ALA A 367 14.47 -27.31 16.35
N ALA A 368 13.62 -27.19 17.33
CA ALA A 368 13.32 -28.28 18.28
C ALA A 368 11.80 -28.52 18.34
N GLY A 369 11.40 -29.78 18.05
CA GLY A 369 10.02 -30.19 18.10
C GLY A 369 9.43 -30.58 16.75
N VAL A 370 8.26 -31.18 16.81
CA VAL A 370 7.46 -31.56 15.64
C VAL A 370 6.24 -30.67 15.59
N TYR A 371 6.03 -30.05 14.43
CA TYR A 371 4.91 -29.15 14.19
C TYR A 371 4.04 -29.65 13.03
N SER A 372 2.75 -29.40 13.08
CA SER A 372 1.85 -29.54 11.95
C SER A 372 2.17 -28.49 10.87
N LEU A 373 1.65 -28.62 9.67
CA LEU A 373 1.76 -27.59 8.62
C LEU A 373 1.06 -26.27 9.00
N SER A 374 0.12 -26.31 9.94
CA SER A 374 -0.55 -25.14 10.49
C SER A 374 0.25 -24.46 11.62
N GLY A 375 1.47 -24.93 11.92
CA GLY A 375 2.32 -24.37 12.98
C GLY A 375 2.00 -24.85 14.39
N THR A 376 1.04 -25.77 14.57
CA THR A 376 0.72 -26.33 15.89
C THR A 376 1.84 -27.27 16.32
N GLN A 377 2.45 -27.00 17.48
CA GLN A 377 3.46 -27.90 18.05
C GLN A 377 2.81 -29.20 18.54
N LEU A 378 3.24 -30.32 17.98
CA LEU A 378 2.75 -31.66 18.29
C LEU A 378 3.67 -32.39 19.28
N ARG A 379 4.97 -32.06 19.27
CA ARG A 379 5.99 -32.58 20.16
C ARG A 379 7.01 -31.51 20.51
N GLN A 380 7.55 -31.54 21.71
CA GLN A 380 8.63 -30.64 22.16
C GLN A 380 10.02 -31.09 21.71
N THR A 381 10.15 -32.33 21.28
CA THR A 381 11.38 -32.93 20.74
C THR A 381 11.17 -33.26 19.26
N ASN A 382 12.27 -33.50 18.55
CA ASN A 382 12.22 -33.93 17.12
C ASN A 382 11.81 -35.40 16.95
N ASP A 383 11.23 -35.99 17.97
CA ASP A 383 10.79 -37.40 17.96
C ASP A 383 9.49 -37.54 17.16
N LEU A 384 9.53 -38.44 16.19
CA LEU A 384 8.42 -38.76 15.26
C LEU A 384 7.67 -40.05 15.63
N GLU A 385 8.13 -40.78 16.67
CA GLU A 385 7.55 -42.05 17.04
C GLU A 385 6.09 -41.87 17.47
N GLY A 386 5.21 -42.71 16.89
CA GLY A 386 3.77 -42.70 17.18
C GLY A 386 2.96 -41.58 16.57
N LEU A 387 3.54 -40.76 15.69
CA LEU A 387 2.77 -39.81 14.89
C LEU A 387 2.18 -40.50 13.66
N PRO A 388 0.95 -40.11 13.26
CA PRO A 388 0.33 -40.67 12.04
C PRO A 388 1.18 -40.34 10.79
N ALA A 389 1.01 -41.15 9.74
CA ALA A 389 1.57 -40.87 8.43
C ALA A 389 1.10 -39.46 7.98
N GLY A 390 2.02 -38.61 7.53
CA GLY A 390 1.70 -37.25 7.17
C GLY A 390 2.93 -36.36 6.94
N LEU A 391 2.68 -35.07 6.65
CA LEU A 391 3.71 -34.11 6.45
C LEU A 391 3.84 -33.22 7.71
N TYR A 392 5.04 -33.14 8.25
CA TYR A 392 5.37 -32.41 9.48
C TYR A 392 6.55 -31.46 9.26
N ILE A 393 6.70 -30.51 10.16
CA ILE A 393 7.92 -29.68 10.27
C ILE A 393 8.69 -30.15 11.49
N VAL A 394 9.88 -30.66 11.27
CA VAL A 394 10.77 -31.22 12.31
C VAL A 394 12.09 -30.52 12.26
N GLY A 395 12.46 -29.84 13.35
CA GLY A 395 13.70 -29.06 13.37
C GLY A 395 13.79 -28.03 12.23
N GLY A 396 12.66 -27.39 11.88
CA GLY A 396 12.58 -26.43 10.79
C GLY A 396 12.57 -27.01 9.37
N LYS A 397 12.54 -28.36 9.20
CA LYS A 397 12.54 -29.02 7.89
C LYS A 397 11.24 -29.78 7.66
N LYS A 398 10.72 -29.73 6.43
CA LYS A 398 9.59 -30.57 6.02
C LYS A 398 10.00 -32.06 6.03
N THR A 399 9.29 -32.85 6.79
CA THR A 399 9.55 -34.28 6.98
C THR A 399 8.27 -35.08 6.72
N VAL A 400 8.35 -36.10 5.87
CA VAL A 400 7.22 -37.01 5.57
C VAL A 400 7.35 -38.26 6.42
N ILE A 401 6.33 -38.57 7.20
CA ILE A 401 6.15 -39.89 7.84
C ILE A 401 5.30 -40.70 6.89
N LYS A 402 5.81 -41.88 6.48
CA LYS A 402 5.13 -42.82 5.61
C LYS A 402 4.32 -43.83 6.41
#